data_a7eff249fada7c0c9face94dff50c669
#
_entry.id   a7eff249fada7c0c9face94dff50c669
#
_cell.length_a   1.000
_cell.length_b   1.000
_cell.length_c   1.000
_cell.angle_alpha   90.00
_cell.angle_beta   90.00
_cell.angle_gamma   90.00
#
_symmetry.space_group_name_H-M   'P 1'
#
loop_
_entity.id
_entity.type
_entity.pdbx_description
1 polymer ?
#
loop_
_entity_poly.entity_id
_entity_poly.type
_entity_poly.pdbx_seq_one_letter_code
_entity_poly.pdbx_strand_id
1 'polypeptide(L)'
;MDVLSDALKILHYGYESAETTGIQEIDRIFKWKKGELTGITGIGNHGKSTFWAFLMLNKSALDGTRWALFSPESYPAHEFYHSLTEVVLDGPCNPYASNPPSEELYRYVYDWVAEHFYFVYPKTV
;
A
#
# COMPACT_ATOMS: atom_id res chain seq x y z
N MET A 1 -22.02 -30.42 -5.97
CA MET A 1 -21.03 -29.39 -6.29
C MET A 1 -20.33 -29.78 -7.59
N ASP A 2 -20.42 -28.94 -8.59
CA ASP A 2 -19.78 -29.19 -9.89
C ASP A 2 -18.47 -28.40 -9.95
N VAL A 3 -17.37 -29.09 -9.70
CA VAL A 3 -16.02 -28.50 -9.67
C VAL A 3 -15.66 -27.86 -11.01
N LEU A 4 -16.04 -28.50 -12.12
CA LEU A 4 -15.76 -27.95 -13.45
C LEU A 4 -16.55 -26.68 -13.71
N SER A 5 -17.83 -26.65 -13.33
CA SER A 5 -18.66 -25.44 -13.48
C SER A 5 -18.07 -24.25 -12.74
N ASP A 6 -17.60 -24.46 -11.51
CA ASP A 6 -16.97 -23.41 -10.72
C ASP A 6 -15.64 -22.96 -11.33
N ALA A 7 -14.85 -23.90 -11.85
CA ALA A 7 -13.61 -23.56 -12.55
C ALA A 7 -13.88 -22.74 -13.82
N LEU A 8 -14.95 -23.07 -14.56
CA LEU A 8 -15.35 -22.33 -15.77
C LEU A 8 -15.79 -20.91 -15.44
N LYS A 9 -16.42 -20.69 -14.28
CA LYS A 9 -16.73 -19.34 -13.83
C LYS A 9 -15.48 -18.51 -13.64
N ILE A 10 -14.44 -19.10 -13.06
CA ILE A 10 -13.15 -18.41 -12.91
C ILE A 10 -12.55 -18.08 -14.28
N LEU A 11 -12.62 -19.01 -15.23
CA LEU A 11 -12.14 -18.81 -16.59
C LEU A 11 -12.83 -17.61 -17.28
N HIS A 12 -14.13 -17.49 -17.11
CA HIS A 12 -14.94 -16.49 -17.82
C HIS A 12 -15.05 -15.15 -17.07
N TYR A 13 -15.06 -15.19 -15.75
CA TYR A 13 -15.36 -13.99 -14.93
C TYR A 13 -14.26 -13.62 -13.94
N GLY A 14 -13.21 -14.43 -13.82
CA GLY A 14 -12.15 -14.24 -12.83
C GLY A 14 -12.62 -14.61 -11.42
N TYR A 15 -11.80 -14.28 -10.44
CA TYR A 15 -12.11 -14.52 -9.04
C TYR A 15 -13.03 -13.43 -8.52
N GLU A 16 -14.23 -13.79 -8.10
CA GLU A 16 -15.24 -12.85 -7.61
C GLU A 16 -14.78 -12.02 -6.40
N SER A 17 -13.94 -12.59 -5.54
CA SER A 17 -13.43 -11.93 -4.35
C SER A 17 -12.20 -11.07 -4.59
N ALA A 18 -11.66 -11.04 -5.81
CA ALA A 18 -10.48 -10.25 -6.13
C ALA A 18 -10.86 -8.78 -6.35
N GLU A 19 -10.09 -7.88 -5.72
CA GLU A 19 -10.31 -6.45 -5.77
C GLU A 19 -9.23 -5.75 -6.59
N THR A 20 -9.61 -4.75 -7.36
CA THR A 20 -8.69 -4.01 -8.23
C THR A 20 -7.61 -3.27 -7.43
N THR A 21 -6.41 -3.19 -8.01
CA THR A 21 -5.34 -2.32 -7.49
C THR A 21 -5.55 -0.86 -7.88
N GLY A 22 -6.47 -0.58 -8.81
CA GLY A 22 -6.67 0.75 -9.38
C GLY A 22 -5.80 1.02 -10.61
N ILE A 23 -4.91 0.09 -10.96
CA ILE A 23 -4.01 0.22 -12.10
C ILE A 23 -4.23 -0.97 -13.03
N GLN A 24 -4.75 -0.72 -14.23
CA GLN A 24 -5.16 -1.76 -15.16
C GLN A 24 -4.03 -2.72 -15.51
N GLU A 25 -2.83 -2.21 -15.73
CA GLU A 25 -1.67 -3.02 -16.10
C GLU A 25 -1.28 -3.99 -15.00
N ILE A 26 -1.42 -3.56 -13.74
CA ILE A 26 -1.13 -4.41 -12.58
C ILE A 26 -2.23 -5.42 -12.37
N ASP A 27 -3.49 -5.04 -12.59
CA ASP A 27 -4.63 -5.94 -12.43
C ASP A 27 -4.56 -7.17 -13.35
N ARG A 28 -3.80 -7.11 -14.43
CA ARG A 28 -3.59 -8.25 -15.33
C ARG A 28 -2.75 -9.34 -14.69
N ILE A 29 -1.91 -8.99 -13.72
CA ILE A 29 -0.99 -9.94 -13.08
C ILE A 29 -1.23 -10.10 -11.59
N PHE A 30 -1.90 -9.15 -10.95
CA PHE A 30 -2.14 -9.17 -9.52
C PHE A 30 -3.38 -8.37 -9.17
N LYS A 31 -4.21 -8.93 -8.29
CA LYS A 31 -5.32 -8.22 -7.63
C LYS A 31 -5.31 -8.56 -6.14
N TRP A 32 -5.88 -7.68 -5.35
CA TRP A 32 -6.03 -7.92 -3.92
C TRP A 32 -7.09 -9.00 -3.68
N LYS A 33 -6.80 -9.96 -2.82
CA LYS A 33 -7.78 -10.97 -2.42
C LYS A 33 -7.65 -11.26 -0.94
N LYS A 34 -8.76 -11.09 -0.21
CA LYS A 34 -8.78 -11.36 1.22
C LYS A 34 -8.55 -12.84 1.50
N GLY A 35 -7.83 -13.12 2.59
CA GLY A 35 -7.54 -14.49 3.00
C GLY A 35 -6.36 -15.13 2.29
N GLU A 36 -5.68 -14.43 1.39
CA GLU A 36 -4.49 -14.93 0.70
C GLU A 36 -3.21 -14.35 1.26
N LEU A 37 -2.17 -15.16 1.25
CA LEU A 37 -0.80 -14.72 1.54
C LEU A 37 -0.08 -14.45 0.22
N THR A 38 0.44 -13.25 0.07
CA THR A 38 1.18 -12.86 -1.13
C THR A 38 2.63 -12.59 -0.77
N GLY A 39 3.56 -13.21 -1.51
CA GLY A 39 4.98 -12.94 -1.37
C GLY A 39 5.49 -12.11 -2.54
N ILE A 40 6.37 -11.15 -2.25
CA ILE A 40 7.05 -10.37 -3.28
C ILE A 40 8.55 -10.46 -3.05
N THR A 41 9.29 -10.76 -4.11
CA THR A 41 10.74 -10.90 -4.06
C THR A 41 11.40 -10.05 -5.13
N GLY A 42 12.67 -9.74 -4.92
CA GLY A 42 13.44 -8.97 -5.88
C GLY A 42 14.80 -8.62 -5.29
N ILE A 43 15.64 -8.03 -6.11
CA ILE A 43 16.98 -7.60 -5.69
C ILE A 43 16.83 -6.43 -4.70
N GLY A 44 17.66 -6.41 -3.66
CA GLY A 44 17.65 -5.32 -2.67
C GLY A 44 17.86 -3.94 -3.32
N ASN A 45 17.23 -2.93 -2.74
CA ASN A 45 17.30 -1.53 -3.18
C ASN A 45 16.72 -1.25 -4.58
N HIS A 46 15.85 -2.12 -5.08
CA HIS A 46 15.17 -1.92 -6.37
C HIS A 46 13.72 -1.47 -6.22
N GLY A 47 13.38 -0.85 -5.10
CA GLY A 47 12.10 -0.17 -4.93
C GLY A 47 10.91 -1.05 -4.56
N LYS A 48 11.13 -2.28 -4.07
CA LYS A 48 10.03 -3.18 -3.68
C LYS A 48 9.09 -2.57 -2.65
N SER A 49 9.65 -2.03 -1.58
CA SER A 49 8.87 -1.42 -0.50
C SER A 49 8.11 -0.18 -0.96
N THR A 50 8.74 0.65 -1.79
CA THR A 50 8.10 1.85 -2.35
C THR A 50 6.94 1.47 -3.27
N PHE A 51 7.14 0.48 -4.13
CA PHE A 51 6.09 -0.02 -5.03
C PHE A 51 4.91 -0.57 -4.23
N TRP A 52 5.19 -1.36 -3.18
CA TRP A 52 4.15 -1.95 -2.35
C TRP A 52 3.38 -0.88 -1.59
N ALA A 53 4.09 0.12 -1.04
CA ALA A 53 3.46 1.26 -0.39
C ALA A 53 2.54 2.03 -1.34
N PHE A 54 2.98 2.25 -2.56
CA PHE A 54 2.19 2.90 -3.60
C PHE A 54 0.89 2.14 -3.88
N LEU A 55 0.95 0.82 -4.03
CA LEU A 55 -0.24 0.00 -4.24
C LEU A 55 -1.21 0.05 -3.05
N MET A 56 -0.68 -0.02 -1.82
CA MET A 56 -1.51 0.06 -0.62
C MET A 56 -2.17 1.42 -0.47
N LEU A 57 -1.43 2.50 -0.76
CA LEU A 57 -1.98 3.86 -0.72
C LEU A 57 -3.10 4.04 -1.75
N ASN A 58 -2.92 3.49 -2.96
CA ASN A 58 -3.98 3.52 -3.97
C ASN A 58 -5.23 2.78 -3.51
N LYS A 59 -5.06 1.61 -2.90
CA LYS A 59 -6.20 0.84 -2.39
C LYS A 59 -6.94 1.62 -1.31
N SER A 60 -6.22 2.25 -0.39
CA SER A 60 -6.83 3.08 0.64
C SER A 60 -7.59 4.27 0.06
N ALA A 61 -7.06 4.89 -1.00
CA ALA A 61 -7.70 6.00 -1.67
C ALA A 61 -8.97 5.57 -2.40
N LEU A 62 -8.98 4.35 -2.97
CA LEU A 62 -10.12 3.83 -3.71
C LEU A 62 -11.31 3.47 -2.81
N ASP A 63 -11.07 2.76 -1.72
CA ASP A 63 -12.16 2.19 -0.93
C ASP A 63 -12.00 2.32 0.59
N GLY A 64 -11.00 3.07 1.05
CA GLY A 64 -10.78 3.28 2.47
C GLY A 64 -10.15 2.09 3.19
N THR A 65 -9.58 1.14 2.48
CA THR A 65 -8.90 0.00 3.11
C THR A 65 -7.85 0.47 4.09
N ARG A 66 -7.79 -0.17 5.26
CA ARG A 66 -6.80 0.11 6.30
C ARG A 66 -5.80 -1.02 6.37
N TRP A 67 -4.57 -0.66 6.73
CA TRP A 67 -3.43 -1.58 6.72
C TRP A 67 -2.74 -1.61 8.07
N ALA A 68 -2.29 -2.80 8.48
CA ALA A 68 -1.36 -2.95 9.58
C ALA A 68 -0.04 -3.44 9.00
N LEU A 69 1.04 -2.71 9.24
CA LEU A 69 2.35 -3.01 8.68
C LEU A 69 3.37 -3.25 9.79
N PHE A 70 4.17 -4.29 9.60
CA PHE A 70 5.33 -4.57 10.44
C PHE A 70 6.58 -4.42 9.60
N SER A 71 7.39 -3.41 9.90
CA SER A 71 8.63 -3.13 9.17
C SER A 71 9.70 -2.69 10.17
N PRO A 72 10.51 -3.62 10.69
CA PRO A 72 11.58 -3.27 11.63
C PRO A 72 12.56 -2.23 11.08
N GLU A 73 12.78 -2.23 9.76
CA GLU A 73 13.69 -1.29 9.10
C GLU A 73 13.13 0.14 9.06
N SER A 74 11.83 0.30 9.20
CA SER A 74 11.16 1.62 9.12
C SER A 74 10.92 2.24 10.48
N TYR A 75 11.46 1.65 11.54
CA TYR A 75 11.41 2.22 12.89
C TYR A 75 12.42 3.38 12.99
N PRO A 76 12.09 4.50 13.64
CA PRO A 76 10.89 4.76 14.42
C PRO A 76 9.66 5.16 13.58
N ALA A 77 8.49 5.10 14.21
CA ALA A 77 7.20 5.28 13.54
C ALA A 77 7.07 6.60 12.77
N HIS A 78 7.65 7.69 13.27
CA HIS A 78 7.53 8.99 12.59
C HIS A 78 8.23 8.99 11.22
N GLU A 79 9.31 8.24 11.06
CA GLU A 79 9.96 8.09 9.76
C GLU A 79 9.11 7.28 8.79
N PHE A 80 8.43 6.25 9.29
CA PHE A 80 7.52 5.45 8.51
C PHE A 80 6.37 6.30 7.95
N TYR A 81 5.68 7.04 8.80
CA TYR A 81 4.56 7.88 8.38
C TYR A 81 5.01 9.05 7.51
N HIS A 82 6.17 9.61 7.79
CA HIS A 82 6.76 10.66 6.95
C HIS A 82 7.02 10.15 5.54
N SER A 83 7.60 8.95 5.41
CA SER A 83 7.88 8.35 4.10
C SER A 83 6.60 8.11 3.29
N LEU A 84 5.54 7.61 3.92
CA LEU A 84 4.25 7.44 3.25
C LEU A 84 3.65 8.77 2.81
N THR A 85 3.78 9.79 3.65
CA THR A 85 3.30 11.14 3.34
C THR A 85 4.03 11.71 2.11
N GLU A 86 5.34 11.48 2.03
CA GLU A 86 6.12 11.89 0.86
C GLU A 86 5.65 11.17 -0.42
N VAL A 87 5.30 9.89 -0.33
CA VAL A 87 4.77 9.17 -1.50
C VAL A 87 3.46 9.78 -1.98
N VAL A 88 2.56 10.13 -1.05
CA VAL A 88 1.27 10.75 -1.40
C VAL A 88 1.48 12.13 -2.03
N LEU A 89 2.39 12.93 -1.47
CA LEU A 89 2.68 14.28 -1.96
C LEU A 89 3.63 14.31 -3.16
N ASP A 90 4.12 13.14 -3.58
CA ASP A 90 4.99 12.95 -4.74
C ASP A 90 6.26 13.79 -4.70
N GLY A 91 6.91 13.80 -3.55
CA GLY A 91 8.18 14.50 -3.43
C GLY A 91 8.70 14.60 -2.00
N PRO A 92 9.96 15.00 -1.85
CA PRO A 92 10.56 15.13 -0.53
C PRO A 92 9.92 16.26 0.27
N CYS A 93 9.73 16.02 1.56
CA CYS A 93 9.15 16.98 2.50
C CYS A 93 10.19 17.37 3.54
N ASN A 94 11.08 18.29 3.17
CA ASN A 94 12.15 18.78 4.03
C ASN A 94 12.55 20.20 3.59
N PRO A 95 13.36 20.93 4.40
CA PRO A 95 13.73 22.31 4.07
C PRO A 95 14.55 22.47 2.79
N TYR A 96 15.16 21.38 2.32
CA TYR A 96 16.02 21.41 1.14
C TYR A 96 15.28 21.03 -0.14
N ALA A 97 13.99 20.68 -0.03
CA ALA A 97 13.19 20.36 -1.20
C ALA A 97 12.96 21.60 -2.05
N SER A 98 12.92 21.41 -3.39
CA SER A 98 12.69 22.52 -4.32
C SER A 98 11.28 23.08 -4.21
N ASN A 99 10.33 22.27 -3.80
CA ASN A 99 8.92 22.68 -3.66
C ASN A 99 8.30 21.98 -2.44
N PRO A 100 8.71 22.37 -1.22
CA PRO A 100 8.17 21.72 -0.02
C PRO A 100 6.69 22.07 0.15
N PRO A 101 5.88 21.13 0.68
CA PRO A 101 4.48 21.42 0.96
C PRO A 101 4.33 22.42 2.11
N SER A 102 3.19 23.09 2.17
CA SER A 102 2.84 23.87 3.35
C SER A 102 2.64 22.95 4.55
N GLU A 103 2.83 23.47 5.75
CA GLU A 103 2.59 22.68 6.95
C GLU A 103 1.14 22.19 7.02
N GLU A 104 0.19 23.02 6.60
CA GLU A 104 -1.22 22.67 6.58
C GLU A 104 -1.51 21.49 5.66
N LEU A 105 -0.98 21.51 4.45
CA LEU A 105 -1.14 20.41 3.50
C LEU A 105 -0.46 19.13 4.03
N TYR A 106 0.75 19.27 4.58
CA TYR A 106 1.46 18.13 5.14
C TYR A 106 0.65 17.48 6.27
N ARG A 107 0.11 18.28 7.20
CA ARG A 107 -0.72 17.77 8.30
C ARG A 107 -1.95 17.04 7.80
N TYR A 108 -2.61 17.59 6.81
CA TYR A 108 -3.81 16.97 6.23
C TYR A 108 -3.51 15.59 5.65
N VAL A 109 -2.47 15.49 4.86
CA VAL A 109 -2.07 14.20 4.25
C VAL A 109 -1.54 13.23 5.30
N TYR A 110 -0.73 13.71 6.25
CA TYR A 110 -0.22 12.88 7.33
C TYR A 110 -1.36 12.27 8.16
N ASP A 111 -2.36 13.04 8.50
CA ASP A 111 -3.51 12.55 9.28
C ASP A 111 -4.28 11.49 8.49
N TRP A 112 -4.45 11.69 7.20
CA TRP A 112 -5.09 10.70 6.33
C TRP A 112 -4.29 9.40 6.29
N VAL A 113 -2.98 9.48 6.14
CA VAL A 113 -2.10 8.31 6.14
C VAL A 113 -2.19 7.60 7.49
N ALA A 114 -2.08 8.33 8.59
CA ALA A 114 -2.12 7.75 9.94
C ALA A 114 -3.45 7.07 10.24
N GLU A 115 -4.54 7.55 9.65
CA GLU A 115 -5.85 6.93 9.80
C GLU A 115 -5.94 5.58 9.07
N HIS A 116 -5.23 5.42 7.94
CA HIS A 116 -5.32 4.22 7.12
C HIS A 116 -4.18 3.23 7.30
N PHE A 117 -3.10 3.64 7.93
CA PHE A 117 -1.91 2.80 8.10
C PHE A 117 -1.52 2.72 9.58
N TYR A 118 -1.54 1.53 10.13
CA TYR A 118 -1.10 1.28 11.50
C TYR A 118 0.28 0.61 11.47
N PHE A 119 1.27 1.28 12.05
CA PHE A 119 2.62 0.74 12.13
C PHE A 119 2.75 -0.11 13.40
N VAL A 120 2.90 -1.42 13.19
CA VAL A 120 3.06 -2.38 14.29
C VAL A 120 4.52 -2.42 14.70
N TYR A 121 4.80 -2.20 15.96
CA TYR A 121 6.15 -2.32 16.51
C TYR A 121 6.10 -2.95 17.90
N PRO A 122 7.16 -3.68 18.30
CA PRO A 122 7.17 -4.31 19.62
C PRO A 122 7.25 -3.26 20.73
N LYS A 123 6.57 -3.51 21.84
CA LYS A 123 6.60 -2.62 23.02
C LYS A 123 7.93 -2.67 23.75
N THR A 124 8.64 -3.78 23.60
CA THR A 124 9.96 -4.01 24.20
C THR A 124 10.92 -4.48 23.12
N VAL A 125 12.06 -3.88 23.06
CA VAL A 125 13.14 -4.29 22.17
C VAL A 125 14.16 -5.10 22.92
#